data_cbef37ac0a2bce5a4e253362ffcc952e
#
_entry.id   cbef37ac0a2bce5a4e253362ffcc952e
#
_cell.length_a   1.000
_cell.length_b   1.000
_cell.length_c   1.000
_cell.angle_alpha   90.00
_cell.angle_beta   90.00
_cell.angle_gamma   90.00
#
_symmetry.space_group_name_H-M   'P 1'
#
loop_
_entity.id
_entity.type
_entity.pdbx_description
1 polymer ?
#
loop_
_entity_poly.entity_id
_entity_poly.type
_entity_poly.pdbx_seq_one_letter_code
_entity_poly.pdbx_strand_id
1 'polypeptide(L)'
;QSTTRFADEKIKEAFYKLEAGDDQERELFKLVNQALDNIEENAFSGIQIPKKLIPKEYLQKFEVTNLWKYDLPKGWRLIYSITRDEVIVVSLILEWFDHKNYERRFKY
;
A
#
# COMPACT_ATOMS: atom_id res chain seq x y z
N GLN A 1 -6.15 14.85 10.30
CA GLN A 1 -4.85 14.27 10.02
C GLN A 1 -4.76 12.87 10.61
N SER A 2 -4.22 11.92 9.84
CA SER A 2 -4.16 10.52 10.23
C SER A 2 -2.76 10.11 10.66
N THR A 3 -2.67 8.99 11.39
CA THR A 3 -1.40 8.34 11.64
C THR A 3 -1.29 7.12 10.75
N THR A 4 -0.07 6.65 10.51
CA THR A 4 0.17 5.49 9.63
C THR A 4 0.84 4.37 10.42
N ARG A 5 0.38 3.15 10.19
CA ARG A 5 1.07 1.96 10.68
C ARG A 5 1.08 0.87 9.61
N PHE A 6 1.98 -0.08 9.75
CA PHE A 6 1.99 -1.25 8.88
C PHE A 6 1.12 -2.35 9.48
N ALA A 7 0.44 -3.09 8.62
CA ALA A 7 -0.50 -4.12 9.08
C ALA A 7 0.20 -5.23 9.87
N ASP A 8 1.44 -5.57 9.52
CA ASP A 8 2.22 -6.55 10.28
C ASP A 8 3.71 -6.25 10.20
N GLU A 9 4.49 -6.99 10.98
CA GLU A 9 5.94 -6.79 11.03
C GLU A 9 6.65 -7.13 9.74
N LYS A 10 6.15 -8.08 8.97
CA LYS A 10 6.76 -8.45 7.70
C LYS A 10 6.71 -7.30 6.70
N ILE A 11 5.59 -6.62 6.65
CA ILE A 11 5.42 -5.47 5.75
C ILE A 11 6.34 -4.34 6.18
N LYS A 12 6.40 -4.09 7.48
CA LYS A 12 7.27 -3.06 8.05
C LYS A 12 8.74 -3.34 7.75
N GLU A 13 9.18 -4.57 7.97
CA GLU A 13 10.55 -4.97 7.72
C GLU A 13 10.90 -4.88 6.23
N ALA A 14 9.99 -5.31 5.36
CA ALA A 14 10.20 -5.21 3.92
C ALA A 14 10.37 -3.76 3.49
N PHE A 15 9.59 -2.85 4.06
CA PHE A 15 9.71 -1.44 3.76
C PHE A 15 11.07 -0.88 4.20
N TYR A 16 11.47 -1.15 5.43
CA TYR A 16 12.73 -0.60 5.93
C TYR A 16 13.96 -1.24 5.29
N LYS A 17 13.83 -2.46 4.77
CA LYS A 17 14.91 -3.08 4.01
C LYS A 17 15.25 -2.32 2.74
N LEU A 18 14.27 -1.62 2.17
CA LEU A 18 14.51 -0.81 0.97
C LEU A 18 15.56 0.27 1.21
N GLU A 19 15.58 0.81 2.41
CA GLU A 19 16.52 1.88 2.76
C GLU A 19 17.97 1.42 2.70
N ALA A 20 18.21 0.14 2.99
CA ALA A 20 19.54 -0.46 2.97
C ALA A 20 19.86 -1.17 1.65
N GLY A 21 18.97 -1.08 0.67
CA GLY A 21 19.11 -1.78 -0.59
C GLY A 21 19.91 -1.02 -1.65
N ASP A 22 19.72 -1.43 -2.91
CA ASP A 22 20.39 -0.78 -4.04
C ASP A 22 19.75 0.60 -4.34
N ASP A 23 20.22 1.24 -5.41
CA ASP A 23 19.75 2.58 -5.76
C ASP A 23 18.26 2.61 -6.07
N GLN A 24 17.73 1.60 -6.75
CA GLN A 24 16.32 1.52 -7.08
C GLN A 24 15.48 1.32 -5.83
N GLU A 25 15.95 0.48 -4.92
CA GLU A 25 15.25 0.22 -3.67
C GLU A 25 15.24 1.45 -2.79
N ARG A 26 16.36 2.17 -2.71
CA ARG A 26 16.43 3.42 -1.92
C ARG A 26 15.53 4.49 -2.52
N GLU A 27 15.45 4.55 -3.85
CA GLU A 27 14.52 5.49 -4.50
C GLU A 27 13.08 5.14 -4.15
N LEU A 28 12.73 3.86 -4.22
CA LEU A 28 11.39 3.40 -3.84
C LEU A 28 11.07 3.74 -2.40
N PHE A 29 12.04 3.58 -1.50
CA PHE A 29 11.87 3.94 -0.10
C PHE A 29 11.45 5.41 0.04
N LYS A 30 12.12 6.30 -0.68
CA LYS A 30 11.79 7.73 -0.66
C LYS A 30 10.41 8.01 -1.21
N LEU A 31 10.05 7.33 -2.32
CA LEU A 31 8.74 7.51 -2.94
C LEU A 31 7.62 7.04 -2.02
N VAL A 32 7.81 5.92 -1.34
CA VAL A 32 6.82 5.41 -0.39
C VAL A 32 6.70 6.34 0.81
N ASN A 33 7.82 6.83 1.34
CA ASN A 33 7.77 7.79 2.45
C ASN A 33 7.00 9.05 2.07
N GLN A 34 7.23 9.56 0.86
CA GLN A 34 6.50 10.73 0.38
C GLN A 34 5.00 10.44 0.27
N ALA A 35 4.65 9.26 -0.23
CA ALA A 35 3.26 8.85 -0.33
C ALA A 35 2.61 8.75 1.05
N LEU A 36 3.32 8.17 2.02
CA LEU A 36 2.80 8.06 3.38
C LEU A 36 2.55 9.43 4.01
N ASP A 37 3.44 10.39 3.76
CA ASP A 37 3.23 11.76 4.23
C ASP A 37 1.97 12.37 3.62
N ASN A 38 1.77 12.16 2.31
CA ASN A 38 0.60 12.67 1.61
C ASN A 38 -0.69 12.03 2.13
N ILE A 39 -0.65 10.73 2.39
CA ILE A 39 -1.80 9.98 2.89
C ILE A 39 -2.12 10.40 4.33
N GLU A 40 -1.10 10.69 5.14
CA GLU A 40 -1.32 11.17 6.50
C GLU A 40 -2.00 12.52 6.53
N GLU A 41 -1.70 13.38 5.57
CA GLU A 41 -2.39 14.67 5.45
C GLU A 41 -3.83 14.49 4.98
N ASN A 42 -4.04 13.56 4.04
CA ASN A 42 -5.36 13.27 3.50
C ASN A 42 -5.45 11.78 3.12
N ALA A 43 -6.06 11.00 3.98
CA ALA A 43 -6.17 9.56 3.78
C ALA A 43 -6.98 9.20 2.51
N PHE A 44 -7.78 10.11 2.02
CA PHE A 44 -8.60 9.89 0.82
C PHE A 44 -7.91 10.32 -0.47
N SER A 45 -6.60 10.61 -0.41
CA SER A 45 -5.86 11.03 -1.61
C SER A 45 -5.61 9.90 -2.61
N GLY A 46 -5.75 8.65 -2.19
CA GLY A 46 -5.68 7.51 -3.11
C GLY A 46 -7.01 7.23 -3.78
N ILE A 47 -7.10 6.04 -4.38
CA ILE A 47 -8.31 5.60 -5.08
C ILE A 47 -8.90 4.42 -4.33
N GLN A 48 -10.16 4.50 -3.97
CA GLN A 48 -10.83 3.42 -3.26
C GLN A 48 -11.07 2.23 -4.17
N ILE A 49 -10.71 1.04 -3.69
CA ILE A 49 -10.96 -0.20 -4.41
C ILE A 49 -12.39 -0.64 -4.11
N PRO A 50 -13.23 -0.89 -5.16
CA PRO A 50 -14.59 -1.35 -4.93
C PRO A 50 -14.63 -2.57 -4.02
N LYS A 51 -15.59 -2.60 -3.12
CA LYS A 51 -15.68 -3.64 -2.10
C LYS A 51 -15.69 -5.05 -2.70
N LYS A 52 -16.39 -5.24 -3.81
CA LYS A 52 -16.49 -6.54 -4.46
C LYS A 52 -15.17 -7.02 -5.07
N LEU A 53 -14.20 -6.11 -5.24
CA LEU A 53 -12.90 -6.44 -5.81
C LEU A 53 -11.84 -6.66 -4.73
N ILE A 54 -12.18 -6.53 -3.46
CA ILE A 54 -11.23 -6.76 -2.38
C ILE A 54 -11.01 -8.27 -2.21
N PRO A 55 -9.77 -8.75 -2.38
CA PRO A 55 -9.49 -10.18 -2.19
C PRO A 55 -9.80 -10.61 -0.75
N LYS A 56 -10.41 -11.78 -0.60
CA LYS A 56 -10.77 -12.30 0.72
C LYS A 56 -9.59 -12.41 1.65
N GLU A 57 -8.39 -12.67 1.11
CA GLU A 57 -7.19 -12.79 1.94
C GLU A 57 -6.89 -11.53 2.74
N TYR A 58 -7.18 -10.35 2.17
CA TYR A 58 -6.97 -9.10 2.89
C TYR A 58 -7.99 -8.94 4.02
N LEU A 59 -9.24 -9.32 3.76
CA LEU A 59 -10.28 -9.23 4.78
C LEU A 59 -9.98 -10.18 5.94
N GLN A 60 -9.50 -11.38 5.64
CA GLN A 60 -9.22 -12.39 6.67
C GLN A 60 -7.91 -12.12 7.41
N LYS A 61 -6.86 -11.78 6.68
CA LYS A 61 -5.53 -11.64 7.26
C LYS A 61 -5.37 -10.35 8.06
N PHE A 62 -5.93 -9.26 7.55
CA PHE A 62 -5.71 -7.93 8.15
C PHE A 62 -6.95 -7.37 8.84
N GLU A 63 -8.06 -8.07 8.75
CA GLU A 63 -9.33 -7.65 9.36
C GLU A 63 -9.76 -6.25 8.95
N VAL A 64 -9.46 -5.88 7.68
CA VAL A 64 -9.83 -4.57 7.16
C VAL A 64 -11.18 -4.65 6.45
N THR A 65 -11.92 -3.54 6.45
CA THR A 65 -13.24 -3.46 5.81
C THR A 65 -13.23 -2.68 4.52
N ASN A 66 -12.11 -2.06 4.19
CA ASN A 66 -11.95 -1.26 2.98
C ASN A 66 -10.51 -1.31 2.52
N LEU A 67 -10.29 -1.04 1.24
CA LEU A 67 -8.95 -0.94 0.68
C LEU A 67 -8.87 0.24 -0.27
N TRP A 68 -7.70 0.85 -0.29
CA TRP A 68 -7.37 1.97 -1.15
C TRP A 68 -6.04 1.70 -1.81
N LYS A 69 -5.82 2.28 -2.98
CA LYS A 69 -4.53 2.22 -3.65
C LYS A 69 -4.02 3.63 -3.88
N TYR A 70 -2.72 3.80 -3.74
CA TYR A 70 -2.04 5.05 -4.03
C TYR A 70 -0.99 4.76 -5.10
N ASP A 71 -1.14 5.37 -6.28
CA ASP A 71 -0.24 5.12 -7.40
C ASP A 71 1.07 5.87 -7.18
N LEU A 72 2.18 5.16 -7.38
CA LEU A 72 3.52 5.70 -7.28
C LEU A 72 4.18 5.70 -8.65
N PRO A 73 5.22 6.52 -8.85
CA PRO A 73 5.97 6.48 -10.11
C PRO A 73 6.50 5.07 -10.40
N LYS A 74 6.71 4.78 -11.68
CA LYS A 74 7.31 3.52 -12.16
C LYS A 74 6.45 2.29 -11.92
N GLY A 75 5.15 2.47 -11.77
CA GLY A 75 4.22 1.35 -11.67
C GLY A 75 4.07 0.74 -10.30
N TRP A 76 4.61 1.37 -9.26
CA TRP A 76 4.40 0.91 -7.90
C TRP A 76 3.03 1.34 -7.38
N ARG A 77 2.46 0.53 -6.51
CA ARG A 77 1.19 0.87 -5.84
C ARG A 77 1.29 0.55 -4.37
N LEU A 78 0.84 1.48 -3.56
CA LEU A 78 0.74 1.31 -2.12
C LEU A 78 -0.71 0.96 -1.79
N ILE A 79 -0.93 -0.17 -1.13
CA ILE A 79 -2.27 -0.62 -0.76
C ILE A 79 -2.46 -0.38 0.73
N TYR A 80 -3.53 0.31 1.07
CA TYR A 80 -3.79 0.65 2.46
C TYR A 80 -5.28 0.61 2.79
N SER A 81 -5.57 0.58 4.07
CA SER A 81 -6.94 0.65 4.58
C SER A 81 -7.05 1.86 5.51
N ILE A 82 -8.25 2.40 5.63
CA ILE A 82 -8.51 3.54 6.49
C ILE A 82 -9.46 3.11 7.61
N THR A 83 -9.07 3.36 8.85
CA THR A 83 -9.95 3.28 10.00
C THR A 83 -9.99 4.68 10.60
N ARG A 84 -11.04 5.07 11.24
CA ARG A 84 -11.18 6.40 11.84
C ARG A 84 -10.11 7.42 11.46
N ASP A 85 -9.01 7.47 12.24
CA ASP A 85 -7.90 8.40 12.04
C ASP A 85 -6.58 7.68 11.80
N GLU A 86 -6.63 6.41 11.36
CA GLU A 86 -5.45 5.59 11.14
C GLU A 86 -5.42 5.04 9.73
N VAL A 87 -4.23 5.08 9.12
CA VAL A 87 -3.93 4.46 7.83
C VAL A 87 -3.13 3.19 8.09
N ILE A 88 -3.62 2.06 7.57
CA ILE A 88 -2.97 0.76 7.74
C ILE A 88 -2.42 0.33 6.40
N VAL A 89 -1.10 0.24 6.29
CA VAL A 89 -0.44 -0.21 5.07
C VAL A 89 -0.47 -1.73 5.02
N VAL A 90 -1.10 -2.28 4.00
CA VAL A 90 -1.26 -3.74 3.87
C VAL A 90 -0.40 -4.36 2.79
N SER A 91 0.05 -3.59 1.80
CA SER A 91 0.87 -4.14 0.73
C SER A 91 1.53 -3.05 -0.10
N LEU A 92 2.63 -3.43 -0.74
CA LEU A 92 3.31 -2.61 -1.73
C LEU A 92 3.44 -3.46 -2.99
N ILE A 93 2.86 -3.02 -4.09
CA ILE A 93 2.78 -3.79 -5.33
C ILE A 93 3.48 -3.04 -6.45
N LEU A 94 4.34 -3.76 -7.20
CA LEU A 94 4.99 -3.21 -8.39
C LEU A 94 4.15 -3.57 -9.61
N GLU A 95 3.42 -2.59 -10.14
CA GLU A 95 2.45 -2.83 -11.20
C GLU A 95 3.06 -3.37 -12.49
N TRP A 96 4.10 -2.73 -13.01
CA TRP A 96 4.60 -3.09 -14.33
C TRP A 96 5.37 -4.42 -14.35
N PHE A 97 5.89 -4.88 -13.22
CA PHE A 97 6.46 -6.23 -13.09
C PHE A 97 5.40 -7.25 -12.74
N ASP A 98 4.50 -6.87 -11.84
CA ASP A 98 3.51 -7.76 -11.28
C ASP A 98 2.10 -7.41 -11.74
N HIS A 99 1.98 -6.77 -12.91
CA HIS A 99 0.69 -6.35 -13.42
C HIS A 99 -0.33 -7.50 -13.44
N LYS A 100 0.08 -8.66 -13.95
CA LYS A 100 -0.80 -9.82 -13.98
C LYS A 100 -1.18 -10.30 -12.59
N ASN A 101 -0.24 -10.25 -11.65
CA ASN A 101 -0.52 -10.64 -10.27
C ASN A 101 -1.46 -9.63 -9.61
N TYR A 102 -1.26 -8.35 -9.87
CA TYR A 102 -2.15 -7.31 -9.37
C TYR A 102 -3.56 -7.50 -9.91
N GLU A 103 -3.70 -7.67 -11.23
CA GLU A 103 -5.00 -7.89 -11.87
C GLU A 103 -5.69 -9.13 -11.35
N ARG A 104 -4.93 -10.22 -11.20
CA ARG A 104 -5.48 -11.47 -10.66
C ARG A 104 -5.99 -11.28 -9.25
N ARG A 105 -5.21 -10.58 -8.42
CA ARG A 105 -5.55 -10.37 -7.02
C ARG A 105 -6.78 -9.50 -6.87
N PHE A 106 -6.91 -8.45 -7.67
CA PHE A 106 -8.00 -7.50 -7.58
C PHE A 106 -9.07 -7.69 -8.66
N LYS A 107 -8.89 -8.66 -9.53
CA LYS A 107 -9.86 -9.03 -10.58
C LYS A 107 -10.19 -7.89 -11.54
N TYR A 108 -9.20 -7.10 -11.88
CA TYR A 108 -9.34 -6.04 -12.89
C TYR A 108 -9.32 -6.62 -14.29
#